data_669a70ad799b6880127bb367436038e6
#
_entry.id   669a70ad799b6880127bb367436038e6
#
_cell.length_a   1.000
_cell.length_b   1.000
_cell.length_c   1.000
_cell.angle_alpha   90.00
_cell.angle_beta   90.00
_cell.angle_gamma   90.00
#
_symmetry.space_group_name_H-M   'P 1'
#
loop_
_entity.id
_entity.type
_entity.pdbx_description
1 polymer ?
#
loop_
_entity_poly.entity_id
_entity_poly.type
_entity_poly.pdbx_seq_one_letter_code
_entity_poly.pdbx_strand_id
1 'polypeptide(L)'
;MTMIKHPLLSVDGLGLVLVAGIIAEIGDISRFHDHPALAKFAGLWWKKYQSGNFEAEETRLAKSGNKYLRYYLVEAANLLMIHNPVFKAYYTKKYSEVTKHQHKRALVLSARKLVRVIFSLLRSKKLYELPIEA
;
A
#
# COMPACT_ATOMS: atom_id res chain seq x y z
N MET A 1 -9.34 -24.68 19.81
CA MET A 1 -9.92 -23.62 18.99
C MET A 1 -8.89 -23.14 18.00
N THR A 2 -9.04 -23.55 16.77
CA THR A 2 -8.13 -23.12 15.69
C THR A 2 -8.52 -21.70 15.29
N MET A 3 -7.69 -20.74 15.66
CA MET A 3 -7.83 -19.38 15.15
C MET A 3 -7.41 -19.38 13.69
N ILE A 4 -8.36 -19.15 12.81
CA ILE A 4 -8.05 -18.93 11.39
C ILE A 4 -7.32 -17.60 11.29
N LYS A 5 -6.04 -17.65 10.91
CA LYS A 5 -5.25 -16.44 10.73
C LYS A 5 -5.75 -15.68 9.51
N HIS A 6 -6.14 -14.44 9.70
CA HIS A 6 -6.57 -13.58 8.60
C HIS A 6 -5.38 -13.35 7.64
N PRO A 7 -5.61 -13.39 6.30
CA PRO A 7 -4.53 -13.20 5.33
C PRO A 7 -3.67 -11.96 5.57
N LEU A 8 -4.25 -10.83 5.97
CA LEU A 8 -3.47 -9.61 6.24
C LEU A 8 -2.59 -9.72 7.47
N LEU A 9 -2.96 -10.54 8.45
CA LEU A 9 -2.12 -10.78 9.63
C LEU A 9 -0.89 -11.64 9.31
N SER A 10 -0.86 -12.30 8.15
CA SER A 10 0.30 -13.06 7.73
C SER A 10 1.44 -12.18 7.21
N VAL A 11 1.17 -10.91 6.94
CA VAL A 11 2.20 -9.97 6.47
C VAL A 11 3.01 -9.48 7.67
N ASP A 12 4.31 -9.78 7.67
CA ASP A 12 5.21 -9.35 8.74
C ASP A 12 5.23 -7.82 8.85
N GLY A 13 4.96 -7.31 10.04
CA GLY A 13 4.88 -5.90 10.33
C GLY A 13 3.46 -5.35 10.41
N LEU A 14 2.44 -6.11 9.99
CA LEU A 14 1.04 -5.71 10.14
C LEU A 14 0.44 -6.25 11.44
N GLY A 15 0.18 -5.35 12.38
CA GLY A 15 -0.46 -5.68 13.64
C GLY A 15 -1.98 -5.69 13.55
N LEU A 16 -2.60 -6.25 14.58
CA LEU A 16 -4.06 -6.44 14.64
C LEU A 16 -4.86 -5.14 14.48
N VAL A 17 -4.41 -4.05 15.10
CA VAL A 17 -5.12 -2.75 15.06
C VAL A 17 -5.17 -2.18 13.66
N LEU A 18 -4.04 -2.18 12.96
CA LEU A 18 -3.97 -1.67 11.57
C LEU A 18 -4.76 -2.56 10.63
N VAL A 19 -4.67 -3.88 10.78
CA VAL A 19 -5.42 -4.83 9.95
C VAL A 19 -6.92 -4.63 10.17
N ALA A 20 -7.37 -4.51 11.41
CA ALA A 20 -8.77 -4.26 11.71
C ALA A 20 -9.28 -2.96 11.09
N GLY A 21 -8.48 -1.89 11.16
CA GLY A 21 -8.82 -0.59 10.54
C GLY A 21 -8.92 -0.69 9.04
N ILE A 22 -7.96 -1.34 8.40
CA ILE A 22 -7.94 -1.53 6.94
C ILE A 22 -9.18 -2.32 6.49
N ILE A 23 -9.46 -3.45 7.14
CA ILE A 23 -10.60 -4.30 6.81
C ILE A 23 -11.92 -3.55 6.99
N ALA A 24 -12.06 -2.81 8.08
CA ALA A 24 -13.27 -2.05 8.36
C ALA A 24 -13.56 -1.01 7.27
N GLU A 25 -12.53 -0.34 6.78
CA GLU A 25 -12.68 0.69 5.74
C GLU A 25 -12.87 0.10 4.35
N ILE A 26 -12.24 -1.04 4.03
CA ILE A 26 -12.42 -1.71 2.74
C ILE A 26 -13.82 -2.34 2.64
N GLY A 27 -14.27 -2.97 3.71
CA GLY A 27 -15.48 -3.77 3.68
C GLY A 27 -15.28 -5.03 2.85
N ASP A 28 -16.14 -5.27 1.87
CA ASP A 28 -16.03 -6.43 0.98
C ASP A 28 -15.10 -6.12 -0.19
N ILE A 29 -14.06 -6.93 -0.37
CA ILE A 29 -13.09 -6.75 -1.46
C ILE A 29 -13.73 -6.89 -2.84
N SER A 30 -14.85 -7.59 -2.96
CA SER A 30 -15.57 -7.74 -4.22
C SER A 30 -16.14 -6.42 -4.75
N ARG A 31 -16.21 -5.37 -3.93
CA ARG A 31 -16.59 -4.02 -4.35
C ARG A 31 -15.60 -3.41 -5.35
N PHE A 32 -14.39 -3.92 -5.40
CA PHE A 32 -13.33 -3.36 -6.22
C PHE A 32 -12.98 -4.32 -7.34
N HIS A 33 -13.00 -3.81 -8.57
CA HIS A 33 -12.71 -4.59 -9.76
C HIS A 33 -11.23 -5.03 -9.81
N ASP A 34 -10.33 -4.14 -9.40
CA ASP A 34 -8.88 -4.36 -9.43
C ASP A 34 -8.19 -3.54 -8.32
N HIS A 35 -6.88 -3.73 -8.17
CA HIS A 35 -6.14 -2.98 -7.16
C HIS A 35 -6.06 -1.46 -7.46
N PRO A 36 -6.02 -0.99 -8.73
CA PRO A 36 -6.12 0.45 -8.97
C PRO A 36 -7.42 1.07 -8.46
N ALA A 37 -8.55 0.37 -8.56
CA ALA A 37 -9.82 0.84 -8.01
C ALA A 37 -9.75 0.99 -6.48
N LEU A 38 -9.14 0.04 -5.80
CA LEU A 38 -8.91 0.12 -4.35
C LEU A 38 -7.97 1.26 -3.99
N ALA A 39 -6.90 1.45 -4.76
CA ALA A 39 -5.98 2.56 -4.56
C ALA A 39 -6.67 3.92 -4.72
N LYS A 40 -7.52 4.05 -5.72
CA LYS A 40 -8.30 5.26 -5.96
C LYS A 40 -9.25 5.54 -4.80
N PHE A 41 -9.92 4.51 -4.30
CA PHE A 41 -10.79 4.61 -3.12
C PHE A 41 -10.01 5.10 -1.89
N ALA A 42 -8.78 4.65 -1.71
CA ALA A 42 -7.91 5.09 -0.61
C ALA A 42 -7.27 6.46 -0.85
N GLY A 43 -7.43 7.04 -2.04
CA GLY A 43 -6.77 8.30 -2.40
C GLY A 43 -5.28 8.16 -2.65
N LEU A 44 -4.82 6.96 -2.99
CA LEU A 44 -3.42 6.66 -3.31
C LEU A 44 -3.24 6.57 -4.83
N TRP A 45 -3.56 7.64 -5.50
CA TRP A 45 -3.37 7.76 -6.93
C TRP A 45 -2.92 9.18 -7.27
N TRP A 46 -2.20 9.32 -8.38
CA TRP A 46 -1.61 10.59 -8.79
C TRP A 46 -2.34 11.14 -9.99
N LYS A 47 -2.64 12.44 -9.95
CA LYS A 47 -3.13 13.16 -11.12
C LYS A 47 -1.96 13.32 -12.07
N LYS A 48 -2.11 12.81 -13.29
CA LYS A 48 -1.15 13.09 -14.35
C LYS A 48 -1.41 14.48 -14.92
N TYR A 49 -0.53 15.41 -14.62
CA TYR A 49 -0.49 16.66 -15.34
C TYR A 49 0.44 16.47 -16.55
N GLN A 50 -0.15 16.16 -17.71
CA GLN A 50 0.59 16.19 -18.94
C GLN A 50 0.29 17.52 -19.63
N SER A 51 1.22 18.46 -19.58
CA SER A 51 1.25 19.57 -20.50
C SER A 51 2.44 19.36 -21.45
N GLY A 52 2.19 18.74 -22.59
CA GLY A 52 3.22 18.48 -23.59
C GLY A 52 4.31 17.52 -23.10
N ASN A 53 5.59 17.88 -23.35
CA ASN A 53 6.74 17.05 -22.98
C ASN A 53 7.22 17.27 -21.54
N PHE A 54 6.42 17.94 -20.71
CA PHE A 54 6.79 18.23 -19.34
C PHE A 54 6.17 17.19 -18.40
N GLU A 55 7.01 16.24 -17.96
CA GLU A 55 6.68 15.43 -16.81
C GLU A 55 7.03 16.24 -15.57
N ALA A 56 6.02 16.72 -14.86
CA ALA A 56 6.26 17.35 -13.59
C ALA A 56 6.93 16.33 -12.66
N GLU A 57 8.11 16.66 -12.14
CA GLU A 57 8.83 15.83 -11.16
C GLU A 57 8.00 15.57 -9.89
N GLU A 58 6.97 16.37 -9.67
CA GLU A 58 6.04 16.22 -8.56
C GLU A 58 4.63 16.02 -9.07
N THR A 59 4.25 14.75 -9.22
CA THR A 59 2.84 14.41 -9.38
C THR A 59 2.19 14.48 -8.01
N ARG A 60 1.28 15.45 -7.84
CA ARG A 60 0.56 15.57 -6.58
C ARG A 60 -0.39 14.40 -6.40
N LEU A 61 -0.36 13.81 -5.20
CA LEU A 61 -1.34 12.83 -4.80
C LEU A 61 -2.74 13.42 -4.89
N ALA A 62 -3.66 12.72 -5.55
CA ALA A 62 -5.06 13.12 -5.56
C ALA A 62 -5.64 12.83 -4.18
N LYS A 63 -5.91 13.86 -3.40
CA LYS A 63 -6.39 13.74 -2.03
C LYS A 63 -7.89 13.42 -1.91
N SER A 64 -8.50 12.95 -3.00
CA SER A 64 -9.87 12.43 -2.96
C SER A 64 -9.87 10.96 -2.56
N GLY A 65 -10.89 10.53 -1.84
CA GLY A 65 -11.01 9.16 -1.39
C GLY A 65 -11.12 9.03 0.13
N ASN A 66 -11.04 7.82 0.61
CA ASN A 66 -11.19 7.53 2.02
C ASN A 66 -9.91 7.87 2.80
N LYS A 67 -9.92 8.98 3.51
CA LYS A 67 -8.77 9.46 4.28
C LYS A 67 -8.37 8.53 5.42
N TYR A 68 -9.31 7.78 5.97
CA TYR A 68 -9.03 6.84 7.07
C TYR A 68 -8.28 5.62 6.55
N LEU A 69 -8.73 5.07 5.43
CA LEU A 69 -8.03 3.96 4.79
C LEU A 69 -6.62 4.39 4.37
N ARG A 70 -6.48 5.57 3.77
CA ARG A 70 -5.17 6.11 3.41
C ARG A 70 -4.25 6.24 4.62
N TYR A 71 -4.76 6.74 5.73
CA TYR A 71 -3.99 6.85 6.97
C TYR A 71 -3.49 5.49 7.44
N TYR A 72 -4.37 4.49 7.51
CA TYR A 72 -3.98 3.14 7.93
C TYR A 72 -2.95 2.52 6.99
N LEU A 73 -3.11 2.72 5.68
CA LEU A 73 -2.18 2.17 4.70
C LEU A 73 -0.80 2.81 4.79
N VAL A 74 -0.73 4.12 4.99
CA VAL A 74 0.54 4.83 5.16
C VAL A 74 1.24 4.41 6.45
N GLU A 75 0.50 4.32 7.56
CA GLU A 75 1.05 3.82 8.82
C GLU A 75 1.55 2.38 8.69
N ALA A 76 0.77 1.53 8.02
CA ALA A 76 1.17 0.15 7.77
C ALA A 76 2.43 0.09 6.90
N ALA A 77 2.53 0.93 5.87
CA ALA A 77 3.72 0.98 5.01
C ALA A 77 4.96 1.38 5.81
N ASN A 78 4.83 2.29 6.76
CA ASN A 78 5.94 2.69 7.63
C ASN A 78 6.44 1.51 8.48
N LEU A 79 5.54 0.73 9.04
CA LEU A 79 5.91 -0.46 9.81
C LEU A 79 6.51 -1.55 8.92
N LEU A 80 5.96 -1.74 7.73
CA LEU A 80 6.47 -2.72 6.78
C LEU A 80 7.87 -2.38 6.29
N MET A 81 8.15 -1.10 6.09
CA MET A 81 9.50 -0.66 5.72
C MET A 81 10.52 -1.06 6.79
N ILE A 82 10.12 -1.09 8.07
CA ILE A 82 11.00 -1.46 9.18
C ILE A 82 11.12 -2.98 9.31
N HIS A 83 10.03 -3.72 9.17
CA HIS A 83 9.96 -5.14 9.57
C HIS A 83 9.90 -6.13 8.41
N ASN A 84 9.69 -5.68 7.18
CA ASN A 84 9.54 -6.57 6.03
C ASN A 84 10.65 -6.29 5.02
N PRO A 85 11.49 -7.30 4.68
CA PRO A 85 12.64 -7.08 3.81
C PRO A 85 12.27 -6.66 2.38
N VAL A 86 11.13 -7.13 1.87
CA VAL A 86 10.66 -6.76 0.53
C VAL A 86 10.26 -5.28 0.49
N PHE A 87 9.50 -4.82 1.48
CA PHE A 87 9.09 -3.42 1.58
C PHE A 87 10.26 -2.50 1.91
N LYS A 88 11.20 -2.97 2.71
CA LYS A 88 12.42 -2.21 3.02
C LYS A 88 13.25 -1.97 1.75
N ALA A 89 13.44 -2.99 0.92
CA ALA A 89 14.16 -2.88 -0.33
C ALA A 89 13.44 -1.94 -1.30
N TYR A 90 12.13 -2.07 -1.42
CA TYR A 90 11.31 -1.20 -2.26
C TYR A 90 11.38 0.26 -1.81
N TYR A 91 11.23 0.50 -0.50
CA TYR A 91 11.33 1.84 0.09
C TYR A 91 12.69 2.47 -0.22
N THR A 92 13.77 1.74 0.02
CA THR A 92 15.13 2.22 -0.21
C THR A 92 15.36 2.59 -1.69
N LYS A 93 14.87 1.75 -2.60
CA LYS A 93 14.94 2.03 -4.03
C LYS A 93 14.20 3.31 -4.39
N LYS A 94 12.97 3.47 -3.92
CA LYS A 94 12.15 4.65 -4.21
C LYS A 94 12.71 5.92 -3.57
N TYR A 95 13.30 5.79 -2.40
CA TYR A 95 13.98 6.88 -1.71
C TYR A 95 15.14 7.43 -2.54
N SER A 96 15.93 6.55 -3.12
CA SER A 96 17.13 6.93 -3.89
C SER A 96 16.83 7.49 -5.28
N GLU A 97 15.61 7.35 -5.79
CA GLU A 97 15.24 7.80 -7.14
C GLU A 97 15.11 9.31 -7.27
N VAL A 98 14.95 10.04 -6.18
CA VAL A 98 14.74 11.49 -6.17
C VAL A 98 15.60 12.17 -5.12
N THR A 99 15.74 13.49 -5.22
CA THR A 99 16.54 14.29 -4.29
C THR A 99 15.71 15.13 -3.31
N LYS A 100 14.41 15.27 -3.58
CA LYS A 100 13.48 16.05 -2.75
C LYS A 100 12.30 15.20 -2.29
N HIS A 101 11.85 15.42 -1.06
CA HIS A 101 10.71 14.72 -0.47
C HIS A 101 10.85 13.20 -0.54
N GLN A 102 12.07 12.71 -0.35
CA GLN A 102 12.44 11.32 -0.52
C GLN A 102 11.63 10.38 0.37
N HIS A 103 11.52 10.70 1.66
CA HIS A 103 10.82 9.86 2.63
C HIS A 103 9.31 9.81 2.34
N LYS A 104 8.68 10.96 2.17
CA LYS A 104 7.23 11.05 1.92
C LYS A 104 6.86 10.31 0.63
N ARG A 105 7.63 10.54 -0.42
CA ARG A 105 7.41 9.86 -1.71
C ARG A 105 7.56 8.33 -1.58
N ALA A 106 8.66 7.90 -1.00
CA ALA A 106 8.94 6.46 -0.85
C ALA A 106 7.89 5.77 0.03
N LEU A 107 7.43 6.45 1.07
CA LEU A 107 6.40 5.92 1.97
C LEU A 107 5.05 5.78 1.27
N VAL A 108 4.63 6.80 0.51
CA VAL A 108 3.36 6.76 -0.25
C VAL A 108 3.41 5.70 -1.34
N LEU A 109 4.53 5.56 -2.05
CA LEU A 109 4.70 4.50 -3.05
C LEU A 109 4.68 3.12 -2.40
N SER A 110 5.24 2.98 -1.20
CA SER A 110 5.19 1.73 -0.44
C SER A 110 3.75 1.41 -0.01
N ALA A 111 2.97 2.41 0.38
CA ALA A 111 1.54 2.24 0.66
C ALA A 111 0.78 1.79 -0.60
N ARG A 112 1.13 2.34 -1.76
CA ARG A 112 0.53 1.92 -3.03
C ARG A 112 0.88 0.47 -3.39
N LYS A 113 2.12 0.06 -3.12
CA LYS A 113 2.53 -1.34 -3.25
C LYS A 113 1.72 -2.24 -2.30
N LEU A 114 1.51 -1.78 -1.07
CA LEU A 114 0.73 -2.50 -0.08
C LEU A 114 -0.72 -2.72 -0.55
N VAL A 115 -1.31 -1.75 -1.24
CA VAL A 115 -2.66 -1.91 -1.82
C VAL A 115 -2.72 -3.13 -2.75
N ARG A 116 -1.71 -3.33 -3.59
CA ARG A 116 -1.63 -4.50 -4.48
C ARG A 116 -1.55 -5.80 -3.69
N VAL A 117 -0.74 -5.82 -2.65
CA VAL A 117 -0.59 -7.00 -1.78
C VAL A 117 -1.91 -7.31 -1.07
N ILE A 118 -2.54 -6.30 -0.48
CA ILE A 118 -3.81 -6.46 0.24
C ILE A 118 -4.90 -6.96 -0.71
N PHE A 119 -5.03 -6.35 -1.88
CA PHE A 119 -6.02 -6.76 -2.86
C PHE A 119 -5.84 -8.24 -3.25
N SER A 120 -4.61 -8.63 -3.54
CA SER A 120 -4.29 -10.01 -3.90
C SER A 120 -4.63 -10.99 -2.77
N LEU A 121 -4.23 -10.68 -1.54
CA LEU A 121 -4.47 -11.56 -0.39
C LEU A 121 -5.96 -11.69 -0.06
N LEU A 122 -6.70 -10.58 -0.08
CA LEU A 122 -8.13 -10.60 0.24
C LEU A 122 -8.94 -11.30 -0.85
N ARG A 123 -8.58 -11.12 -2.11
CA ARG A 123 -9.28 -11.74 -3.24
C ARG A 123 -9.01 -13.24 -3.32
N SER A 124 -7.75 -13.65 -3.14
CA SER A 124 -7.34 -15.06 -3.22
C SER A 124 -7.55 -15.82 -1.91
N LYS A 125 -7.68 -15.12 -0.78
CA LYS A 125 -7.73 -15.68 0.57
C LYS A 125 -6.51 -16.51 0.94
N LYS A 126 -5.37 -16.23 0.29
CA LYS A 126 -4.09 -16.89 0.57
C LYS A 126 -3.29 -16.11 1.61
N LEU A 127 -2.41 -16.81 2.31
CA LEU A 127 -1.47 -16.17 3.22
C LEU A 127 -0.32 -15.53 2.44
N TYR A 128 0.22 -14.46 3.00
CA TYR A 128 1.38 -13.78 2.43
C TYR A 128 2.62 -14.66 2.57
N GLU A 129 3.36 -14.79 1.47
CA GLU A 129 4.62 -15.51 1.45
C GLU A 129 5.72 -14.57 0.92
N LEU A 130 6.88 -14.61 1.58
CA LEU A 130 8.04 -13.90 1.06
C LEU A 130 8.52 -14.59 -0.22
N PRO A 131 8.98 -13.80 -1.24
CA PRO A 131 9.53 -14.41 -2.45
C PRO A 131 10.71 -15.31 -2.09
N ILE A 132 10.71 -16.51 -2.67
CA ILE A 132 11.85 -17.41 -2.56
C ILE A 132 12.92 -16.83 -3.47
N GLU A 133 14.04 -16.43 -2.89
CA GLU A 133 15.21 -16.04 -3.67
C GLU A 133 15.74 -17.28 -4.40
N ALA A 134 15.61 -17.23 -5.70
CA ALA A 134 16.20 -18.27 -6.55
C ALA A 134 17.72 -18.10 -6.62
#